data_b64799dfcd95938049a554ddb577a792
#
_entry.id   b64799dfcd95938049a554ddb577a792
#
_cell.length_a   1.000
_cell.length_b   1.000
_cell.length_c   1.000
_cell.angle_alpha   90.00
_cell.angle_beta   90.00
_cell.angle_gamma   90.00
#
_symmetry.space_group_name_H-M   'P 1'
#
loop_
_entity.id
_entity.type
_entity.pdbx_description
1 polymer ?
#
loop_
_entity_poly.entity_id
_entity_poly.type
_entity_poly.pdbx_seq_one_letter_code
_entity_poly.pdbx_strand_id
1 'polypeptide(L)'
;IDADVARAIAAKLGLTAEIVGYNADEDMNDDLRNMVWKGHYLGTQPSDVMMHVPVDEYLARSNDKVRIFGAYHVETLALARNPERVPKPLSGSAAVALEIFTREKIGVETASLADSFLLGVLNGRLRENVVHYKTVADAAKGMAEGKVAAILAPRAELEAATKGQGNLVLESPKFPELKVDSWPL
;
A
#
# COMPACT_ATOMS: atom_id res chain seq x y z
N ILE A 1 4.15 7.02 -9.72
CA ILE A 1 2.93 7.04 -10.54
C ILE A 1 2.15 8.33 -10.26
N ASP A 2 1.67 8.56 -9.04
CA ASP A 2 0.75 9.66 -8.71
C ASP A 2 1.30 11.04 -9.09
N ALA A 3 2.53 11.35 -8.69
CA ALA A 3 3.19 12.60 -9.02
C ALA A 3 3.35 12.81 -10.54
N ASP A 4 3.58 11.73 -11.31
CA ASP A 4 3.74 11.83 -12.76
C ASP A 4 2.40 12.05 -13.44
N VAL A 5 1.34 11.39 -12.97
CA VAL A 5 -0.03 11.64 -13.44
C VAL A 5 -0.47 13.07 -13.12
N ALA A 6 -0.22 13.55 -11.88
CA ALA A 6 -0.51 14.92 -11.50
C ALA A 6 0.21 15.95 -12.40
N ARG A 7 1.50 15.75 -12.68
CA ARG A 7 2.26 16.61 -13.61
C ARG A 7 1.70 16.58 -15.03
N ALA A 8 1.30 15.39 -15.50
CA ALA A 8 0.71 15.25 -16.84
C ALA A 8 -0.65 15.95 -16.94
N ILE A 9 -1.48 15.88 -15.90
CA ILE A 9 -2.75 16.61 -15.83
C ILE A 9 -2.50 18.11 -15.84
N ALA A 10 -1.63 18.62 -14.98
CA ALA A 10 -1.29 20.04 -14.90
C ALA A 10 -0.78 20.56 -16.24
N ALA A 11 0.14 19.84 -16.89
CA ALA A 11 0.67 20.22 -18.20
C ALA A 11 -0.43 20.34 -19.27
N LYS A 12 -1.41 19.42 -19.28
CA LYS A 12 -2.56 19.50 -20.20
C LYS A 12 -3.46 20.69 -19.94
N LEU A 13 -3.50 21.17 -18.71
CA LEU A 13 -4.26 22.37 -18.32
C LEU A 13 -3.46 23.68 -18.48
N GLY A 14 -2.22 23.61 -18.94
CA GLY A 14 -1.32 24.77 -19.04
C GLY A 14 -0.85 25.27 -17.66
N LEU A 15 -0.85 24.41 -16.66
CA LEU A 15 -0.48 24.69 -15.27
C LEU A 15 0.83 23.96 -14.89
N THR A 16 1.42 24.37 -13.78
CA THR A 16 2.53 23.68 -13.14
C THR A 16 2.03 22.98 -11.89
N ALA A 17 2.33 21.68 -11.76
CA ALA A 17 1.96 20.93 -10.57
C ALA A 17 2.89 21.25 -9.40
N GLU A 18 2.33 21.66 -8.29
CA GLU A 18 3.00 21.67 -6.99
C GLU A 18 2.66 20.37 -6.28
N ILE A 19 3.66 19.52 -6.04
CA ILE A 19 3.48 18.22 -5.42
C ILE A 19 3.79 18.31 -3.93
N VAL A 20 2.77 18.10 -3.12
CA VAL A 20 2.88 18.08 -1.65
C VAL A 20 2.79 16.63 -1.19
N GLY A 21 3.85 16.12 -0.58
CA GLY A 21 3.83 14.80 0.08
C GLY A 21 3.12 14.91 1.42
N TYR A 22 2.18 14.02 1.67
CA TYR A 22 1.42 13.92 2.91
C TYR A 22 1.44 12.48 3.41
N ASN A 23 1.70 12.30 4.69
CA ASN A 23 1.58 10.98 5.30
C ASN A 23 0.11 10.69 5.57
N ALA A 24 -0.37 9.51 5.16
CA ALA A 24 -1.71 9.07 5.47
C ALA A 24 -1.95 9.08 6.99
N ASP A 25 -3.13 9.51 7.39
CA ASP A 25 -3.62 9.43 8.75
C ASP A 25 -4.40 8.10 8.95
N GLU A 26 -5.09 7.97 10.07
CA GLU A 26 -5.81 6.73 10.42
C GLU A 26 -7.02 6.44 9.52
N ASP A 27 -7.60 7.47 8.91
CA ASP A 27 -8.86 7.38 8.14
C ASP A 27 -8.81 8.24 6.88
N MET A 28 -9.16 7.65 5.74
CA MET A 28 -9.25 8.33 4.44
C MET A 28 -10.23 9.52 4.43
N ASN A 29 -11.30 9.50 5.23
CA ASN A 29 -12.22 10.63 5.34
C ASN A 29 -11.52 11.84 6.00
N ASP A 30 -10.67 11.58 6.98
CA ASP A 30 -9.87 12.61 7.62
C ASP A 30 -8.81 13.17 6.67
N ASP A 31 -8.17 12.32 5.89
CA ASP A 31 -7.22 12.74 4.86
C ASP A 31 -7.89 13.62 3.80
N LEU A 32 -9.04 13.21 3.27
CA LEU A 32 -9.82 14.02 2.33
C LEU A 32 -10.20 15.38 2.91
N ARG A 33 -10.64 15.40 4.17
CA ARG A 33 -10.98 16.65 4.86
C ARG A 33 -9.75 17.55 5.00
N ASN A 34 -8.65 17.01 5.49
CA ASN A 34 -7.45 17.77 5.83
C ASN A 34 -6.70 18.25 4.57
N MET A 35 -6.68 17.43 3.51
CA MET A 35 -5.89 17.72 2.32
C MET A 35 -6.66 18.48 1.24
N VAL A 36 -8.00 18.39 1.18
CA VAL A 36 -8.74 18.90 0.03
C VAL A 36 -9.64 20.10 0.34
N TRP A 37 -10.34 20.13 1.49
CA TRP A 37 -11.36 21.17 1.66
C TRP A 37 -11.30 21.96 2.96
N LYS A 38 -10.66 21.44 4.04
CA LYS A 38 -10.62 22.14 5.33
C LYS A 38 -9.21 22.62 5.68
N GLY A 39 -8.20 21.83 5.37
CA GLY A 39 -6.86 21.98 5.89
C GLY A 39 -6.65 21.30 7.25
N HIS A 40 -5.42 20.94 7.52
CA HIS A 40 -5.03 20.30 8.78
C HIS A 40 -4.87 21.35 9.88
N TYR A 41 -5.21 21.00 11.12
CA TYR A 41 -5.12 21.92 12.28
C TYR A 41 -3.68 22.41 12.56
N LEU A 42 -2.66 21.71 12.06
CA LEU A 42 -1.26 22.16 12.12
C LEU A 42 -0.88 23.16 11.04
N GLY A 43 -1.85 23.67 10.26
CA GLY A 43 -1.64 24.75 9.31
C GLY A 43 -1.35 24.34 7.87
N THR A 44 -1.50 23.07 7.51
CA THR A 44 -1.41 22.62 6.12
C THR A 44 -2.60 23.19 5.33
N GLN A 45 -2.32 23.88 4.22
CA GLN A 45 -3.36 24.40 3.34
C GLN A 45 -3.96 23.26 2.51
N PRO A 46 -5.27 23.29 2.20
CA PRO A 46 -5.88 22.36 1.27
C PRO A 46 -5.23 22.43 -0.12
N SER A 47 -5.13 21.28 -0.76
CA SER A 47 -4.70 21.14 -2.16
C SER A 47 -5.91 21.08 -3.08
N ASP A 48 -5.74 21.44 -4.36
CA ASP A 48 -6.81 21.38 -5.36
C ASP A 48 -7.23 19.95 -5.70
N VAL A 49 -6.27 19.01 -5.63
CA VAL A 49 -6.45 17.60 -5.97
C VAL A 49 -5.68 16.73 -4.99
N MET A 50 -6.30 15.69 -4.50
CA MET A 50 -5.65 14.60 -3.79
C MET A 50 -5.56 13.39 -4.72
N MET A 51 -4.37 12.85 -4.86
CA MET A 51 -4.10 11.61 -5.59
C MET A 51 -4.06 10.42 -4.63
N HIS A 52 -4.05 9.21 -5.16
CA HIS A 52 -4.00 7.97 -4.39
C HIS A 52 -5.26 7.73 -3.52
N VAL A 53 -6.41 8.16 -4.02
CA VAL A 53 -7.70 7.99 -3.35
C VAL A 53 -8.46 6.84 -4.01
N PRO A 54 -8.94 5.84 -3.27
CA PRO A 54 -9.77 4.79 -3.83
C PRO A 54 -11.02 5.34 -4.51
N VAL A 55 -11.26 4.95 -5.75
CA VAL A 55 -12.49 5.30 -6.47
C VAL A 55 -13.59 4.34 -6.03
N ASP A 56 -14.20 4.67 -4.92
CA ASP A 56 -15.21 3.86 -4.21
C ASP A 56 -16.48 4.66 -3.97
N GLU A 57 -17.65 4.06 -4.24
CA GLU A 57 -18.94 4.73 -4.09
C GLU A 57 -19.29 5.07 -2.64
N TYR A 58 -18.94 4.22 -1.70
CA TYR A 58 -19.23 4.47 -0.29
C TYR A 58 -18.39 5.62 0.23
N LEU A 59 -17.10 5.65 -0.11
CA LEU A 59 -16.21 6.76 0.21
C LEU A 59 -16.70 8.07 -0.40
N ALA A 60 -17.13 8.04 -1.68
CA ALA A 60 -17.66 9.22 -2.37
C ALA A 60 -18.94 9.75 -1.71
N ARG A 61 -19.85 8.87 -1.31
CA ARG A 61 -21.12 9.26 -0.63
C ARG A 61 -20.88 9.81 0.78
N SER A 62 -19.83 9.35 1.44
CA SER A 62 -19.48 9.80 2.79
C SER A 62 -18.78 11.17 2.81
N ASN A 63 -18.34 11.66 1.64
CA ASN A 63 -17.56 12.88 1.50
C ASN A 63 -18.15 13.85 0.49
N ASP A 64 -19.27 14.51 0.86
CA ASP A 64 -20.04 15.42 0.00
C ASP A 64 -19.30 16.71 -0.40
N LYS A 65 -18.16 17.01 0.25
CA LYS A 65 -17.33 18.20 -0.02
C LYS A 65 -16.29 17.97 -1.11
N VAL A 66 -16.10 16.72 -1.53
CA VAL A 66 -15.13 16.35 -2.56
C VAL A 66 -15.80 15.54 -3.66
N ARG A 67 -15.19 15.51 -4.83
CA ARG A 67 -15.60 14.64 -5.93
C ARG A 67 -14.50 13.61 -6.19
N ILE A 68 -14.81 12.34 -5.96
CA ILE A 68 -13.90 11.22 -6.26
C ILE A 68 -14.24 10.71 -7.67
N PHE A 69 -13.24 10.67 -8.56
CA PHE A 69 -13.45 10.27 -9.96
C PHE A 69 -12.13 9.96 -10.67
N GLY A 70 -12.22 9.30 -11.81
CA GLY A 70 -11.11 9.23 -12.76
C GLY A 70 -10.02 8.23 -12.34
N ALA A 71 -10.39 6.98 -12.12
CA ALA A 71 -9.40 5.94 -11.86
C ALA A 71 -8.31 5.92 -12.94
N TYR A 72 -7.07 6.05 -12.53
CA TYR A 72 -5.89 6.07 -13.41
C TYR A 72 -4.97 4.87 -13.22
N HIS A 73 -5.20 4.11 -12.16
CA HIS A 73 -4.42 2.92 -11.81
C HIS A 73 -5.30 1.91 -11.08
N VAL A 74 -4.99 0.63 -11.19
CA VAL A 74 -5.55 -0.41 -10.32
C VAL A 74 -4.41 -0.95 -9.48
N GLU A 75 -4.46 -0.69 -8.18
CA GLU A 75 -3.47 -1.22 -7.25
C GLU A 75 -3.85 -2.63 -6.80
N THR A 76 -2.86 -3.47 -6.60
CA THR A 76 -3.01 -4.83 -6.10
C THR A 76 -1.97 -5.12 -5.03
N LEU A 77 -2.33 -5.88 -4.00
CA LEU A 77 -1.34 -6.39 -3.07
C LEU A 77 -0.49 -7.49 -3.72
N ALA A 78 0.79 -7.46 -3.40
CA ALA A 78 1.75 -8.46 -3.85
C ALA A 78 2.69 -8.87 -2.71
N LEU A 79 3.21 -10.07 -2.84
CA LEU A 79 4.23 -10.63 -1.97
C LEU A 79 5.57 -10.66 -2.72
N ALA A 80 6.55 -9.91 -2.24
CA ALA A 80 7.94 -10.11 -2.61
C ALA A 80 8.54 -11.15 -1.64
N ARG A 81 9.12 -12.23 -2.15
CA ARG A 81 9.68 -13.30 -1.32
C ARG A 81 11.06 -13.72 -1.78
N ASN A 82 11.90 -14.12 -0.84
CA ASN A 82 13.10 -14.87 -1.12
C ASN A 82 12.69 -16.35 -1.36
N PRO A 83 12.87 -16.89 -2.58
CA PRO A 83 12.40 -18.24 -2.91
C PRO A 83 13.14 -19.36 -2.17
N GLU A 84 14.33 -19.08 -1.63
CA GLU A 84 15.11 -20.06 -0.82
C GLU A 84 14.56 -20.21 0.60
N ARG A 85 13.89 -19.18 1.12
CA ARG A 85 13.35 -19.15 2.49
C ARG A 85 11.82 -19.33 2.54
N VAL A 86 11.14 -18.77 1.56
CA VAL A 86 9.68 -18.76 1.50
C VAL A 86 9.23 -19.48 0.23
N PRO A 87 8.53 -20.62 0.33
CA PRO A 87 8.01 -21.34 -0.83
C PRO A 87 6.94 -20.52 -1.55
N LYS A 88 6.65 -20.91 -2.79
CA LYS A 88 5.57 -20.29 -3.56
C LYS A 88 4.24 -20.42 -2.79
N PRO A 89 3.53 -19.31 -2.54
CA PRO A 89 2.25 -19.37 -1.84
C PRO A 89 1.22 -20.14 -2.67
N LEU A 90 0.52 -21.07 -2.02
CA LEU A 90 -0.57 -21.80 -2.64
C LEU A 90 -1.81 -20.90 -2.68
N SER A 91 -2.50 -20.87 -3.82
CA SER A 91 -3.77 -20.15 -3.96
C SER A 91 -4.86 -20.78 -3.10
N GLY A 92 -5.75 -19.97 -2.57
CA GLY A 92 -7.03 -20.41 -2.00
C GLY A 92 -7.18 -20.28 -0.50
N SER A 93 -6.10 -20.29 0.30
CA SER A 93 -6.19 -20.07 1.74
C SER A 93 -4.97 -19.34 2.27
N ALA A 94 -5.20 -18.18 2.89
CA ALA A 94 -4.16 -17.46 3.59
C ALA A 94 -3.53 -18.31 4.71
N ALA A 95 -4.32 -19.13 5.38
CA ALA A 95 -3.84 -20.00 6.45
C ALA A 95 -2.72 -20.94 5.99
N VAL A 96 -2.87 -21.53 4.80
CA VAL A 96 -1.85 -22.41 4.23
C VAL A 96 -0.68 -21.63 3.65
N ALA A 97 -0.97 -20.60 2.87
CA ALA A 97 0.06 -19.83 2.16
C ALA A 97 0.96 -19.02 3.09
N LEU A 98 0.42 -18.54 4.21
CA LEU A 98 1.13 -17.66 5.15
C LEU A 98 1.66 -18.39 6.39
N GLU A 99 1.41 -19.70 6.54
CA GLU A 99 1.87 -20.45 7.71
C GLU A 99 3.40 -20.41 7.89
N ILE A 100 4.16 -20.28 6.80
CA ILE A 100 5.60 -20.12 6.83
C ILE A 100 6.04 -18.95 7.71
N PHE A 101 5.25 -17.89 7.79
CA PHE A 101 5.53 -16.70 8.59
C PHE A 101 5.25 -16.85 10.09
N THR A 102 4.86 -18.04 10.54
CA THR A 102 4.97 -18.42 11.96
C THR A 102 6.43 -18.69 12.36
N ARG A 103 7.34 -18.81 11.40
CA ARG A 103 8.78 -19.10 11.59
C ARG A 103 9.68 -18.09 10.87
N GLU A 104 9.27 -17.62 9.70
CA GLU A 104 9.99 -16.61 8.91
C GLU A 104 9.40 -15.22 9.16
N LYS A 105 10.25 -14.20 9.11
CA LYS A 105 9.81 -12.81 9.26
C LYS A 105 9.32 -12.25 7.95
N ILE A 106 8.23 -11.49 8.02
CA ILE A 106 7.64 -10.76 6.90
C ILE A 106 7.59 -9.26 7.21
N GLY A 107 8.02 -8.43 6.26
CA GLY A 107 8.01 -6.97 6.38
C GLY A 107 6.71 -6.37 5.85
N VAL A 108 6.26 -5.31 6.49
CA VAL A 108 5.14 -4.46 6.04
C VAL A 108 5.43 -3.00 6.30
N GLU A 109 4.77 -2.13 5.58
CA GLU A 109 4.67 -0.73 5.97
C GLU A 109 3.64 -0.57 7.09
N THR A 110 4.01 0.17 8.13
CA THR A 110 3.18 0.41 9.31
C THR A 110 1.86 1.06 8.94
N ALA A 111 0.77 0.62 9.56
CA ALA A 111 -0.59 1.12 9.36
C ALA A 111 -1.16 0.94 7.93
N SER A 112 -0.52 0.10 7.12
CA SER A 112 -1.02 -0.25 5.79
C SER A 112 -2.12 -1.33 5.83
N LEU A 113 -2.81 -1.53 4.70
CA LEU A 113 -3.75 -2.65 4.55
C LEU A 113 -3.05 -4.00 4.75
N ALA A 114 -1.82 -4.15 4.26
CA ALA A 114 -1.01 -5.35 4.44
C ALA A 114 -0.69 -5.61 5.91
N ASP A 115 -0.37 -4.57 6.67
CA ASP A 115 -0.13 -4.63 8.12
C ASP A 115 -1.38 -5.14 8.86
N SER A 116 -2.50 -4.48 8.67
CA SER A 116 -3.77 -4.87 9.30
C SER A 116 -4.17 -6.30 8.97
N PHE A 117 -3.96 -6.73 7.71
CA PHE A 117 -4.24 -8.08 7.27
C PHE A 117 -3.34 -9.12 7.98
N LEU A 118 -2.02 -8.90 8.00
CA LEU A 118 -1.08 -9.84 8.62
C LEU A 118 -1.25 -9.93 10.14
N LEU A 119 -1.59 -8.83 10.79
CA LEU A 119 -1.84 -8.82 12.23
C LEU A 119 -3.12 -9.56 12.62
N GLY A 120 -4.09 -9.66 11.71
CA GLY A 120 -5.38 -10.33 11.95
C GLY A 120 -5.47 -11.77 11.45
N VAL A 121 -4.80 -12.09 10.36
CA VAL A 121 -4.87 -13.41 9.74
C VAL A 121 -4.32 -14.50 10.67
N LEU A 122 -4.77 -15.75 10.48
CA LEU A 122 -4.39 -16.90 11.32
C LEU A 122 -4.63 -16.64 12.82
N ASN A 123 -5.69 -15.90 13.17
CA ASN A 123 -6.00 -15.50 14.56
C ASN A 123 -4.83 -14.77 15.25
N GLY A 124 -4.07 -13.98 14.50
CA GLY A 124 -2.97 -13.19 15.01
C GLY A 124 -1.66 -13.97 15.28
N ARG A 125 -1.55 -15.20 14.82
CA ARG A 125 -0.35 -16.05 15.05
C ARG A 125 0.92 -15.53 14.37
N LEU A 126 0.79 -14.60 13.40
CA LEU A 126 1.94 -14.04 12.69
C LEU A 126 2.56 -12.83 13.39
N ARG A 127 1.89 -12.23 14.38
CA ARG A 127 2.25 -10.92 14.97
C ARG A 127 3.71 -10.80 15.39
N GLU A 128 4.29 -11.83 15.99
CA GLU A 128 5.69 -11.81 16.44
C GLU A 128 6.71 -11.81 15.31
N ASN A 129 6.29 -12.21 14.11
CA ASN A 129 7.13 -12.28 12.92
C ASN A 129 6.83 -11.18 11.88
N VAL A 130 5.84 -10.32 12.14
CA VAL A 130 5.59 -9.12 11.34
C VAL A 130 6.57 -8.03 11.76
N VAL A 131 7.38 -7.58 10.82
CA VAL A 131 8.37 -6.51 11.03
C VAL A 131 7.86 -5.24 10.37
N HIS A 132 7.68 -4.19 11.17
CA HIS A 132 7.13 -2.92 10.73
C HIS A 132 8.23 -1.99 10.24
N TYR A 133 8.02 -1.41 9.07
CA TYR A 133 8.90 -0.42 8.45
C TYR A 133 8.13 0.88 8.20
N LYS A 134 8.85 1.99 8.09
CA LYS A 134 8.23 3.28 7.77
C LYS A 134 7.78 3.37 6.31
N THR A 135 8.49 2.68 5.41
CA THR A 135 8.21 2.66 3.98
C THR A 135 8.47 1.28 3.41
N VAL A 136 7.85 0.97 2.27
CA VAL A 136 8.15 -0.24 1.48
C VAL A 136 9.62 -0.28 1.05
N ALA A 137 10.22 0.89 0.77
CA ALA A 137 11.64 0.98 0.44
C ALA A 137 12.55 0.56 1.60
N ASP A 138 12.20 0.89 2.84
CA ASP A 138 12.94 0.44 4.02
C ASP A 138 12.76 -1.07 4.26
N ALA A 139 11.56 -1.60 4.00
CA ALA A 139 11.32 -3.04 4.04
C ALA A 139 12.17 -3.77 2.99
N ALA A 140 12.29 -3.23 1.78
CA ALA A 140 13.13 -3.78 0.72
C ALA A 140 14.62 -3.83 1.11
N LYS A 141 15.13 -2.80 1.79
CA LYS A 141 16.48 -2.81 2.38
C LYS A 141 16.61 -3.90 3.46
N GLY A 142 15.61 -4.00 4.34
CA GLY A 142 15.57 -5.05 5.37
C GLY A 142 15.59 -6.45 4.77
N MET A 143 14.91 -6.66 3.65
CA MET A 143 14.94 -7.93 2.90
C MET A 143 16.32 -8.20 2.28
N ALA A 144 16.93 -7.20 1.64
CA ALA A 144 18.29 -7.32 1.11
C ALA A 144 19.34 -7.66 2.19
N GLU A 145 19.14 -7.16 3.41
CA GLU A 145 19.96 -7.45 4.58
C GLU A 145 19.61 -8.79 5.27
N GLY A 146 18.62 -9.53 4.77
CA GLY A 146 18.18 -10.79 5.33
C GLY A 146 17.34 -10.69 6.62
N LYS A 147 16.93 -9.49 7.03
CA LYS A 147 16.12 -9.24 8.24
C LYS A 147 14.71 -9.79 8.12
N VAL A 148 14.15 -9.77 6.93
CA VAL A 148 12.87 -10.38 6.58
C VAL A 148 13.03 -11.28 5.36
N ALA A 149 12.19 -12.30 5.25
CA ALA A 149 12.22 -13.24 4.14
C ALA A 149 11.22 -12.92 3.03
N ALA A 150 10.27 -12.03 3.34
CA ALA A 150 9.26 -11.55 2.41
C ALA A 150 8.76 -10.16 2.81
N ILE A 151 8.05 -9.50 1.89
CA ILE A 151 7.36 -8.23 2.10
C ILE A 151 5.98 -8.34 1.47
N LEU A 152 4.93 -7.93 2.20
CA LEU A 152 3.58 -7.76 1.66
C LEU A 152 3.29 -6.27 1.53
N ALA A 153 3.01 -5.79 0.32
CA ALA A 153 2.75 -4.38 0.04
C ALA A 153 2.06 -4.20 -1.32
N PRO A 154 1.65 -2.98 -1.70
CA PRO A 154 1.19 -2.68 -3.04
C PRO A 154 2.23 -3.08 -4.09
N ARG A 155 1.76 -3.71 -5.19
CA ARG A 155 2.64 -4.27 -6.21
C ARG A 155 3.54 -3.22 -6.86
N ALA A 156 2.97 -2.05 -7.20
CA ALA A 156 3.73 -0.99 -7.84
C ALA A 156 4.88 -0.47 -6.97
N GLU A 157 4.65 -0.39 -5.65
CA GLU A 157 5.68 0.02 -4.69
C GLU A 157 6.75 -1.05 -4.53
N LEU A 158 6.37 -2.34 -4.46
CA LEU A 158 7.33 -3.44 -4.41
C LEU A 158 8.22 -3.47 -5.67
N GLU A 159 7.62 -3.33 -6.85
CA GLU A 159 8.38 -3.30 -8.11
C GLU A 159 9.40 -2.14 -8.13
N ALA A 160 9.02 -0.97 -7.63
CA ALA A 160 9.92 0.16 -7.53
C ALA A 160 11.01 -0.04 -6.47
N ALA A 161 10.63 -0.49 -5.27
CA ALA A 161 11.53 -0.63 -4.13
C ALA A 161 12.53 -1.79 -4.27
N THR A 162 12.17 -2.85 -5.00
CA THR A 162 13.02 -4.04 -5.19
C THR A 162 13.74 -4.06 -6.54
N LYS A 163 13.64 -2.98 -7.31
CA LYS A 163 14.30 -2.86 -8.61
C LYS A 163 15.81 -3.08 -8.49
N GLY A 164 16.32 -4.06 -9.23
CA GLY A 164 17.75 -4.41 -9.22
C GLY A 164 18.18 -5.34 -8.07
N GLN A 165 17.28 -5.72 -7.18
CA GLN A 165 17.55 -6.78 -6.21
C GLN A 165 17.44 -8.16 -6.89
N GLY A 166 18.49 -8.99 -6.73
CA GLY A 166 18.44 -10.39 -7.15
C GLY A 166 17.75 -11.28 -6.11
N ASN A 167 17.52 -12.54 -6.47
CA ASN A 167 16.99 -13.58 -5.57
C ASN A 167 15.64 -13.27 -4.92
N LEU A 168 14.76 -12.57 -5.60
CA LEU A 168 13.39 -12.37 -5.14
C LEU A 168 12.38 -12.66 -6.27
N VAL A 169 11.18 -13.06 -5.86
CA VAL A 169 10.04 -13.30 -6.73
C VAL A 169 8.88 -12.47 -6.23
N LEU A 170 8.23 -11.73 -7.15
CA LEU A 170 7.00 -11.01 -6.87
C LEU A 170 5.80 -11.83 -7.35
N GLU A 171 4.84 -12.02 -6.46
CA GLU A 171 3.60 -12.73 -6.74
C GLU A 171 2.42 -11.96 -6.17
N SER A 172 1.26 -12.06 -6.79
CA SER A 172 0.01 -11.50 -6.26
C SER A 172 -0.94 -12.65 -5.89
N PRO A 173 -0.72 -13.28 -4.72
CA PRO A 173 -1.58 -14.36 -4.28
C PRO A 173 -2.96 -13.79 -3.94
N LYS A 174 -4.00 -14.56 -4.29
CA LYS A 174 -5.37 -14.21 -3.94
C LYS A 174 -5.79 -14.99 -2.71
N PHE A 175 -6.18 -14.26 -1.68
CA PHE A 175 -6.66 -14.81 -0.43
C PHE A 175 -8.12 -14.44 -0.22
N PRO A 176 -9.05 -15.42 -0.04
CA PRO A 176 -10.44 -15.12 0.28
C PRO A 176 -10.63 -14.31 1.56
N GLU A 177 -9.70 -14.44 2.50
CA GLU A 177 -9.67 -13.70 3.77
C GLU A 177 -9.34 -12.22 3.59
N LEU A 178 -8.67 -11.86 2.51
CA LEU A 178 -8.38 -10.47 2.15
C LEU A 178 -9.51 -9.96 1.26
N LYS A 179 -10.47 -9.29 1.87
CA LYS A 179 -11.70 -8.82 1.19
C LYS A 179 -11.45 -7.86 0.03
N VAL A 180 -10.37 -7.09 0.13
CA VAL A 180 -9.95 -6.12 -0.88
C VAL A 180 -8.49 -6.39 -1.20
N ASP A 181 -8.22 -7.10 -2.28
CA ASP A 181 -6.87 -7.41 -2.77
C ASP A 181 -6.42 -6.49 -3.93
N SER A 182 -7.36 -5.75 -4.50
CA SER A 182 -7.11 -4.75 -5.54
C SER A 182 -8.17 -3.65 -5.50
N TRP A 183 -7.78 -2.43 -5.86
CA TRP A 183 -8.67 -1.28 -5.87
C TRP A 183 -8.26 -0.24 -6.94
N PRO A 184 -9.25 0.44 -7.56
CA PRO A 184 -8.97 1.55 -8.47
C PRO A 184 -8.58 2.81 -7.68
N LEU A 185 -7.53 3.47 -8.12
CA LEU A 185 -7.02 4.74 -7.59
C LEU A 185 -7.26 5.87 -8.57
#